data_5a38539f2c46ec40eeb1b7b989df641c
#
_entry.id   5a38539f2c46ec40eeb1b7b989df641c
#
_cell.length_a   1.000
_cell.length_b   1.000
_cell.length_c   1.000
_cell.angle_alpha   90.00
_cell.angle_beta   90.00
_cell.angle_gamma   90.00
#
_symmetry.space_group_name_H-M   'P 1'
#
loop_
_entity.id
_entity.type
_entity.pdbx_description
1 polymer ?
#
loop_
_entity_poly.entity_id
_entity_poly.type
_entity_poly.pdbx_seq_one_letter_code
_entity_poly.pdbx_strand_id
1 'polypeptide(L)'
;MKKLGFKKLGFLSLIFMLAVGLFACSNANKNSNTSEKLKVVATNSIIADITKNIAGDKIDLHSIVPVGQDPHEYEPLPDDVKKTSQANLIFYNGINLETGGNAWFTKLVQNAKKEENKDYYAVSDGVDVIYLEGQNEKGKEDPHAWLNLENGMIYAKNIAKQLSAKDPKNKDFYEANLKKYLEKLEALDKEAKQKFNNIPKEKKMIVTSEGCFKYFSKAYEVPSAYIWEINTEEEGTPE
;
A
#
# COMPACT_ATOMS: atom_id res chain seq x y z
N MET A 1 -46.74 43.27 63.18
CA MET A 1 -45.46 42.75 62.77
C MET A 1 -45.70 41.32 62.19
N LYS A 2 -45.68 41.15 60.85
CA LYS A 2 -46.00 39.87 60.18
C LYS A 2 -44.76 39.02 60.07
N LYS A 3 -44.76 37.80 60.64
CA LYS A 3 -43.71 36.80 60.46
C LYS A 3 -43.76 36.27 59.05
N LEU A 4 -42.79 36.61 58.23
CA LEU A 4 -42.63 36.07 56.89
C LEU A 4 -42.01 34.66 57.01
N GLY A 5 -42.76 33.66 56.54
CA GLY A 5 -42.47 32.26 56.85
C GLY A 5 -41.24 31.74 56.21
N PHE A 6 -40.39 31.11 56.97
CA PHE A 6 -39.18 30.38 56.66
C PHE A 6 -39.32 29.28 55.56
N LYS A 7 -40.57 28.92 55.23
CA LYS A 7 -40.89 27.91 54.21
C LYS A 7 -40.68 28.36 52.76
N LYS A 8 -40.70 29.66 52.47
CA LYS A 8 -40.47 30.18 51.09
C LYS A 8 -39.01 30.32 50.74
N LEU A 9 -38.10 30.41 51.71
CA LEU A 9 -36.67 30.55 51.49
C LEU A 9 -36.03 29.19 51.13
N GLY A 10 -36.56 28.10 51.74
CA GLY A 10 -36.10 26.74 51.43
C GLY A 10 -36.45 26.26 50.00
N PHE A 11 -37.60 26.71 49.46
CA PHE A 11 -38.06 26.34 48.13
C PHE A 11 -37.27 27.04 47.01
N LEU A 12 -36.84 28.30 47.22
CA LEU A 12 -36.00 29.04 46.28
C LEU A 12 -34.57 28.48 46.23
N SER A 13 -34.03 28.01 47.38
CA SER A 13 -32.70 27.40 47.44
C SER A 13 -32.67 26.07 46.75
N LEU A 14 -33.75 25.27 46.79
CA LEU A 14 -33.83 23.98 46.11
C LEU A 14 -33.92 24.12 44.59
N ILE A 15 -34.61 25.14 44.08
CA ILE A 15 -34.71 25.43 42.64
C ILE A 15 -33.38 25.94 42.09
N PHE A 16 -32.60 26.70 42.88
CA PHE A 16 -31.30 27.18 42.47
C PHE A 16 -30.25 26.06 42.43
N MET A 17 -30.31 25.05 43.32
CA MET A 17 -29.46 23.86 43.26
C MET A 17 -29.79 22.93 42.07
N LEU A 18 -31.07 22.81 41.68
CA LEU A 18 -31.44 22.04 40.48
C LEU A 18 -30.99 22.73 39.17
N ALA A 19 -30.99 24.08 39.15
CA ALA A 19 -30.56 24.83 37.96
C ALA A 19 -29.04 24.73 37.72
N VAL A 20 -28.20 24.63 38.77
CA VAL A 20 -26.75 24.47 38.65
C VAL A 20 -26.35 23.04 38.23
N GLY A 21 -27.17 22.03 38.60
CA GLY A 21 -26.95 20.63 38.20
C GLY A 21 -27.17 20.36 36.72
N LEU A 22 -27.97 21.15 36.01
CA LEU A 22 -28.23 20.97 34.57
C LEU A 22 -27.17 21.62 33.66
N PHE A 23 -26.33 22.52 34.18
CA PHE A 23 -25.22 23.11 33.44
C PHE A 23 -23.92 22.29 33.52
N ALA A 24 -23.82 21.32 34.43
CA ALA A 24 -22.62 20.50 34.58
C ALA A 24 -22.54 19.30 33.59
N CYS A 25 -23.63 18.95 32.88
CA CYS A 25 -23.66 17.85 31.93
C CYS A 25 -23.51 18.27 30.45
N SER A 26 -23.30 19.57 30.19
CA SER A 26 -23.28 20.10 28.81
C SER A 26 -21.87 20.29 28.22
N ASN A 27 -20.80 19.83 28.88
CA ASN A 27 -19.44 20.06 28.37
C ASN A 27 -18.57 18.78 28.32
N ALA A 28 -19.19 17.63 28.03
CA ALA A 28 -18.49 16.40 27.72
C ALA A 28 -18.65 16.05 26.22
N ASN A 29 -18.82 17.07 25.36
CA ASN A 29 -18.58 16.87 23.94
C ASN A 29 -17.06 17.05 23.73
N LYS A 30 -16.29 16.05 24.12
CA LYS A 30 -14.99 15.81 23.47
C LYS A 30 -15.31 15.56 22.00
N ASN A 31 -15.33 16.63 21.21
CA ASN A 31 -15.04 16.54 19.80
C ASN A 31 -13.65 15.93 19.69
N SER A 32 -13.56 14.62 19.78
CA SER A 32 -12.50 13.90 19.13
C SER A 32 -12.74 14.10 17.64
N ASN A 33 -12.26 15.22 17.11
CA ASN A 33 -11.94 15.35 15.70
C ASN A 33 -10.81 14.34 15.42
N THR A 34 -11.11 13.06 15.52
CA THR A 34 -10.35 12.03 14.83
C THR A 34 -10.68 12.26 13.36
N SER A 35 -9.89 13.14 12.71
CA SER A 35 -9.97 13.25 11.26
C SER A 35 -9.87 11.83 10.73
N GLU A 36 -10.89 11.40 9.99
CA GLU A 36 -10.93 10.06 9.41
C GLU A 36 -9.61 9.84 8.65
N LYS A 37 -8.93 8.72 8.92
CA LYS A 37 -7.68 8.39 8.26
C LYS A 37 -7.93 8.18 6.78
N LEU A 38 -6.95 8.55 5.94
CA LEU A 38 -6.98 8.26 4.51
C LEU A 38 -7.07 6.74 4.32
N LYS A 39 -8.10 6.25 3.62
CA LYS A 39 -8.29 4.84 3.29
C LYS A 39 -7.46 4.50 2.06
N VAL A 40 -6.49 3.63 2.25
CA VAL A 40 -5.54 3.22 1.21
C VAL A 40 -5.63 1.72 0.98
N VAL A 41 -5.65 1.32 -0.27
CA VAL A 41 -5.60 -0.08 -0.71
C VAL A 41 -4.31 -0.32 -1.46
N ALA A 42 -3.63 -1.42 -1.17
CA ALA A 42 -2.49 -1.94 -1.93
C ALA A 42 -2.84 -3.31 -2.50
N THR A 43 -2.47 -3.59 -3.73
CA THR A 43 -2.82 -4.85 -4.38
C THR A 43 -2.11 -6.05 -3.78
N ASN A 44 -0.89 -5.89 -3.31
CA ASN A 44 -0.09 -6.97 -2.75
C ASN A 44 0.74 -6.55 -1.54
N SER A 45 1.32 -7.53 -0.86
CA SER A 45 2.04 -7.36 0.39
C SER A 45 3.30 -6.49 0.27
N ILE A 46 3.98 -6.49 -0.89
CA ILE A 46 5.20 -5.70 -1.12
C ILE A 46 4.83 -4.22 -1.15
N ILE A 47 3.81 -3.86 -1.93
CA ILE A 47 3.30 -2.49 -2.02
C ILE A 47 2.74 -2.05 -0.67
N ALA A 48 2.04 -2.94 0.04
CA ALA A 48 1.51 -2.66 1.37
C ALA A 48 2.63 -2.37 2.39
N ASP A 49 3.73 -3.14 2.36
CA ASP A 49 4.88 -2.92 3.24
C ASP A 49 5.55 -1.57 2.96
N ILE A 50 5.84 -1.25 1.69
CA ILE A 50 6.41 0.05 1.30
C ILE A 50 5.49 1.19 1.76
N THR A 51 4.19 1.07 1.49
CA THR A 51 3.18 2.05 1.90
C THR A 51 3.17 2.24 3.41
N LYS A 52 3.23 1.15 4.18
CA LYS A 52 3.26 1.17 5.65
C LYS A 52 4.52 1.84 6.18
N ASN A 53 5.68 1.56 5.59
CA ASN A 53 6.95 2.19 5.99
C ASN A 53 6.94 3.72 5.77
N ILE A 54 6.24 4.21 4.75
CA ILE A 54 6.11 5.64 4.45
C ILE A 54 5.01 6.29 5.31
N ALA A 55 3.84 5.68 5.34
CA ALA A 55 2.66 6.30 5.93
C ALA A 55 2.49 6.05 7.43
N GLY A 56 3.12 5.00 7.98
CA GLY A 56 3.00 4.64 9.39
C GLY A 56 1.56 4.39 9.80
N ASP A 57 1.12 5.09 10.82
CA ASP A 57 -0.24 5.01 11.39
C ASP A 57 -1.20 6.11 10.90
N LYS A 58 -0.77 6.93 9.92
CA LYS A 58 -1.56 8.06 9.40
C LYS A 58 -2.69 7.63 8.48
N ILE A 59 -2.67 6.41 7.99
CA ILE A 59 -3.62 5.85 7.02
C ILE A 59 -4.34 4.61 7.60
N ASP A 60 -5.48 4.25 6.99
CA ASP A 60 -6.13 2.95 7.11
C ASP A 60 -5.77 2.13 5.86
N LEU A 61 -4.85 1.19 6.00
CA LEU A 61 -4.27 0.42 4.91
C LEU A 61 -4.87 -0.98 4.84
N HIS A 62 -5.35 -1.37 3.66
CA HIS A 62 -5.77 -2.72 3.33
C HIS A 62 -4.87 -3.30 2.22
N SER A 63 -4.40 -4.54 2.39
CA SER A 63 -3.69 -5.31 1.37
C SER A 63 -4.63 -6.35 0.79
N ILE A 64 -4.80 -6.37 -0.53
CA ILE A 64 -5.73 -7.30 -1.20
C ILE A 64 -5.13 -8.70 -1.18
N VAL A 65 -4.06 -8.94 -1.92
CA VAL A 65 -3.45 -10.27 -2.02
C VAL A 65 -2.67 -10.58 -0.75
N PRO A 66 -3.03 -11.63 0.01
CA PRO A 66 -2.31 -12.04 1.21
C PRO A 66 -0.90 -12.53 0.90
N VAL A 67 -0.02 -12.49 1.91
CA VAL A 67 1.31 -13.09 1.81
C VAL A 67 1.19 -14.58 1.50
N GLY A 68 1.94 -15.04 0.49
CA GLY A 68 1.98 -16.45 0.07
C GLY A 68 0.91 -16.84 -0.95
N GLN A 69 0.11 -15.87 -1.43
CA GLN A 69 -0.76 -16.08 -2.58
C GLN A 69 -0.21 -15.40 -3.83
N ASP A 70 -0.57 -15.94 -4.99
CA ASP A 70 -0.12 -15.46 -6.28
C ASP A 70 -0.88 -14.17 -6.67
N PRO A 71 -0.18 -13.05 -6.92
CA PRO A 71 -0.82 -11.82 -7.36
C PRO A 71 -1.20 -11.80 -8.84
N HIS A 72 -0.73 -12.74 -9.66
CA HIS A 72 -1.10 -12.84 -11.07
C HIS A 72 -2.55 -13.31 -11.24
N GLU A 73 -2.94 -14.33 -10.49
CA GLU A 73 -4.21 -15.04 -10.58
C GLU A 73 -4.97 -14.99 -9.25
N TYR A 74 -5.43 -13.79 -8.88
CA TYR A 74 -6.17 -13.59 -7.64
C TYR A 74 -7.65 -13.36 -7.90
N GLU A 75 -8.50 -13.88 -7.03
CA GLU A 75 -9.93 -13.59 -7.02
C GLU A 75 -10.27 -12.73 -5.78
N PRO A 76 -10.60 -11.43 -5.96
CA PRO A 76 -10.89 -10.55 -4.85
C PRO A 76 -12.06 -11.01 -4.00
N LEU A 77 -11.87 -11.05 -2.69
CA LEU A 77 -12.90 -11.40 -1.71
C LEU A 77 -13.92 -10.24 -1.56
N PRO A 78 -15.13 -10.50 -1.04
CA PRO A 78 -16.13 -9.45 -0.82
C PRO A 78 -15.63 -8.26 0.01
N ASP A 79 -14.72 -8.49 0.98
CA ASP A 79 -14.12 -7.41 1.76
C ASP A 79 -13.15 -6.56 0.92
N ASP A 80 -12.39 -7.17 0.00
CA ASP A 80 -11.51 -6.47 -0.94
C ASP A 80 -12.31 -5.52 -1.84
N VAL A 81 -13.44 -6.02 -2.38
CA VAL A 81 -14.36 -5.22 -3.19
C VAL A 81 -14.90 -4.03 -2.39
N LYS A 82 -15.33 -4.28 -1.15
CA LYS A 82 -15.83 -3.24 -0.25
C LYS A 82 -14.74 -2.20 0.08
N LYS A 83 -13.55 -2.64 0.47
CA LYS A 83 -12.41 -1.77 0.79
C LYS A 83 -11.98 -0.95 -0.40
N THR A 84 -11.90 -1.55 -1.59
CA THR A 84 -11.57 -0.87 -2.85
C THR A 84 -12.59 0.21 -3.19
N SER A 85 -13.89 -0.08 -3.07
CA SER A 85 -14.93 0.91 -3.34
C SER A 85 -14.88 2.11 -2.39
N GLN A 86 -14.49 1.92 -1.14
CA GLN A 86 -14.37 2.94 -0.10
C GLN A 86 -13.00 3.65 -0.10
N ALA A 87 -12.01 3.15 -0.83
CA ALA A 87 -10.66 3.69 -0.84
C ALA A 87 -10.62 5.13 -1.39
N ASN A 88 -9.80 5.95 -0.76
CA ASN A 88 -9.43 7.28 -1.24
C ASN A 88 -8.24 7.22 -2.21
N LEU A 89 -7.42 6.16 -2.08
CA LEU A 89 -6.19 5.97 -2.84
C LEU A 89 -5.91 4.46 -2.96
N ILE A 90 -5.55 4.02 -4.16
CA ILE A 90 -5.24 2.62 -4.44
C ILE A 90 -3.88 2.57 -5.14
N PHE A 91 -3.02 1.64 -4.70
CA PHE A 91 -1.74 1.34 -5.31
C PHE A 91 -1.74 -0.06 -5.90
N TYR A 92 -1.30 -0.18 -7.14
CA TYR A 92 -1.11 -1.44 -7.84
C TYR A 92 0.28 -1.49 -8.48
N ASN A 93 0.76 -2.69 -8.78
CA ASN A 93 2.09 -2.84 -9.37
C ASN A 93 2.16 -2.21 -10.76
N GLY A 94 1.19 -2.51 -11.60
CA GLY A 94 1.28 -2.23 -13.03
C GLY A 94 2.15 -3.25 -13.76
N ILE A 95 2.69 -2.89 -14.92
CA ILE A 95 3.59 -3.73 -15.72
C ILE A 95 3.17 -5.20 -15.72
N ASN A 96 1.92 -5.47 -16.10
CA ASN A 96 1.37 -6.80 -16.35
C ASN A 96 1.19 -7.74 -15.12
N LEU A 97 1.34 -7.26 -13.87
CA LEU A 97 1.14 -8.13 -12.69
C LEU A 97 -0.35 -8.45 -12.49
N GLU A 98 -1.12 -7.48 -12.05
CA GLU A 98 -2.55 -7.63 -11.73
C GLU A 98 -3.46 -7.33 -12.92
N THR A 99 -2.87 -6.81 -13.99
CA THR A 99 -3.56 -6.40 -15.23
C THR A 99 -3.38 -7.40 -16.36
N GLY A 100 -2.42 -8.34 -16.23
CA GLY A 100 -2.25 -9.50 -17.08
C GLY A 100 -3.21 -10.64 -16.74
N GLY A 101 -3.01 -11.82 -17.32
CA GLY A 101 -3.80 -13.01 -17.04
C GLY A 101 -5.30 -12.75 -17.07
N ASN A 102 -6.00 -13.07 -15.98
CA ASN A 102 -7.44 -12.84 -15.82
C ASN A 102 -7.84 -11.37 -15.64
N ALA A 103 -6.85 -10.44 -15.51
CA ALA A 103 -7.02 -9.01 -15.34
C ALA A 103 -7.94 -8.65 -14.15
N TRP A 104 -7.80 -9.34 -13.02
CA TRP A 104 -8.66 -9.22 -11.87
C TRP A 104 -8.73 -7.78 -11.32
N PHE A 105 -7.60 -7.08 -11.29
CA PHE A 105 -7.53 -5.70 -10.79
C PHE A 105 -8.34 -4.73 -11.67
N THR A 106 -8.22 -4.86 -13.00
CA THR A 106 -8.99 -4.04 -13.95
C THR A 106 -10.49 -4.19 -13.71
N LYS A 107 -10.96 -5.42 -13.54
CA LYS A 107 -12.37 -5.71 -13.23
C LYS A 107 -12.78 -5.11 -11.87
N LEU A 108 -11.91 -5.22 -10.85
CA LEU A 108 -12.17 -4.71 -9.51
C LEU A 108 -12.35 -3.19 -9.50
N VAL A 109 -11.43 -2.43 -10.10
CA VAL A 109 -11.49 -0.95 -10.11
C VAL A 109 -12.62 -0.42 -10.97
N GLN A 110 -12.95 -1.09 -12.09
CA GLN A 110 -14.12 -0.76 -12.92
C GLN A 110 -15.43 -0.93 -12.12
N ASN A 111 -15.60 -2.08 -11.43
CA ASN A 111 -16.77 -2.32 -10.58
C ASN A 111 -16.87 -1.31 -9.43
N ALA A 112 -15.74 -0.91 -8.86
CA ALA A 112 -15.64 0.12 -7.84
C ALA A 112 -15.78 1.56 -8.37
N LYS A 113 -15.91 1.74 -9.70
CA LYS A 113 -15.98 3.04 -10.39
C LYS A 113 -14.80 3.97 -10.05
N LYS A 114 -13.61 3.38 -9.99
CA LYS A 114 -12.36 4.12 -9.76
C LYS A 114 -11.72 4.52 -11.09
N GLU A 115 -11.05 5.67 -11.10
CA GLU A 115 -10.40 6.26 -12.28
C GLU A 115 -8.88 6.22 -12.11
N GLU A 116 -8.20 5.77 -13.17
CA GLU A 116 -6.74 5.76 -13.21
C GLU A 116 -6.16 7.18 -13.15
N ASN A 117 -5.00 7.32 -12.51
CA ASN A 117 -4.33 8.62 -12.28
C ASN A 117 -5.15 9.63 -11.46
N LYS A 118 -6.25 9.18 -10.87
CA LYS A 118 -7.09 9.95 -9.95
C LYS A 118 -7.31 9.20 -8.63
N ASP A 119 -7.78 7.95 -8.71
CA ASP A 119 -8.11 7.13 -7.56
C ASP A 119 -7.10 6.00 -7.37
N TYR A 120 -6.50 5.50 -8.46
CA TYR A 120 -5.49 4.45 -8.42
C TYR A 120 -4.27 4.77 -9.30
N TYR A 121 -3.10 4.28 -8.87
CA TYR A 121 -1.81 4.62 -9.46
C TYR A 121 -0.91 3.40 -9.51
N ALA A 122 -0.23 3.20 -10.65
CA ALA A 122 0.85 2.24 -10.77
C ALA A 122 2.07 2.70 -9.97
N VAL A 123 2.57 1.85 -9.09
CA VAL A 123 3.78 2.19 -8.32
C VAL A 123 5.05 2.04 -9.15
N SER A 124 5.00 1.26 -10.23
CA SER A 124 6.10 1.04 -11.17
C SER A 124 6.31 2.17 -12.19
N ASP A 125 5.50 3.22 -12.15
CA ASP A 125 5.67 4.33 -13.09
C ASP A 125 7.11 4.88 -13.07
N GLY A 126 7.75 4.95 -14.26
CA GLY A 126 9.15 5.37 -14.42
C GLY A 126 10.19 4.25 -14.26
N VAL A 127 9.78 2.99 -14.12
CA VAL A 127 10.69 1.83 -14.18
C VAL A 127 11.13 1.59 -15.63
N ASP A 128 12.41 1.25 -15.82
CA ASP A 128 12.93 0.74 -17.10
C ASP A 128 12.49 -0.71 -17.29
N VAL A 129 11.45 -0.92 -18.10
CA VAL A 129 10.74 -2.19 -18.21
C VAL A 129 11.54 -3.23 -18.96
N ILE A 130 11.58 -4.47 -18.44
CA ILE A 130 12.05 -5.66 -19.15
C ILE A 130 10.85 -6.36 -19.78
N TYR A 131 11.01 -6.87 -20.98
CA TYR A 131 9.94 -7.56 -21.71
C TYR A 131 10.15 -9.07 -21.67
N LEU A 132 9.04 -9.81 -21.69
CA LEU A 132 9.02 -11.27 -21.77
C LEU A 132 9.39 -11.72 -23.18
N GLU A 133 10.05 -12.88 -23.29
CA GLU A 133 10.58 -13.43 -24.55
C GLU A 133 9.92 -14.75 -24.94
N GLY A 134 9.22 -15.43 -24.01
CA GLY A 134 8.51 -16.69 -24.24
C GLY A 134 7.45 -16.59 -25.35
N GLN A 135 7.18 -17.70 -26.04
CA GLN A 135 6.39 -17.70 -27.27
C GLN A 135 5.00 -17.07 -27.11
N ASN A 136 4.32 -17.36 -25.99
CA ASN A 136 2.96 -16.88 -25.73
C ASN A 136 2.92 -15.50 -25.08
N GLU A 137 4.03 -15.06 -24.46
CA GLU A 137 4.12 -13.83 -23.67
C GLU A 137 5.01 -12.76 -24.31
N LYS A 138 5.58 -13.05 -25.48
CA LYS A 138 6.54 -12.18 -26.15
C LYS A 138 6.06 -10.76 -26.32
N GLY A 139 6.85 -9.83 -25.77
CA GLY A 139 6.58 -8.40 -25.84
C GLY A 139 5.64 -7.88 -24.76
N LYS A 140 5.12 -8.74 -23.88
CA LYS A 140 4.48 -8.30 -22.64
C LYS A 140 5.54 -7.87 -21.63
N GLU A 141 5.16 -7.04 -20.71
CA GLU A 141 6.06 -6.52 -19.66
C GLU A 141 6.29 -7.57 -18.57
N ASP A 142 7.53 -7.71 -18.10
CA ASP A 142 7.86 -8.51 -16.92
C ASP A 142 7.48 -7.72 -15.65
N PRO A 143 6.58 -8.25 -14.81
CA PRO A 143 6.05 -7.49 -13.68
C PRO A 143 6.97 -7.41 -12.45
N HIS A 144 8.05 -8.20 -12.38
CA HIS A 144 8.82 -8.45 -11.15
C HIS A 144 9.86 -7.37 -10.84
N ALA A 145 9.56 -6.11 -11.20
CA ALA A 145 10.52 -5.00 -11.11
C ALA A 145 11.02 -4.72 -9.69
N TRP A 146 10.21 -4.99 -8.66
CA TRP A 146 10.58 -4.79 -7.24
C TRP A 146 11.76 -5.63 -6.76
N LEU A 147 12.14 -6.68 -7.52
CA LEU A 147 13.30 -7.51 -7.21
C LEU A 147 14.64 -6.81 -7.49
N ASN A 148 14.61 -5.65 -8.14
CA ASN A 148 15.69 -4.67 -8.13
C ASN A 148 15.38 -3.58 -7.09
N LEU A 149 16.26 -3.38 -6.10
CA LEU A 149 16.06 -2.38 -5.06
C LEU A 149 16.00 -0.94 -5.60
N GLU A 150 16.67 -0.64 -6.72
CA GLU A 150 16.55 0.67 -7.38
C GLU A 150 15.12 0.92 -7.86
N ASN A 151 14.45 -0.10 -8.40
CA ASN A 151 13.04 -0.02 -8.75
C ASN A 151 12.15 0.08 -7.51
N GLY A 152 12.49 -0.64 -6.42
CA GLY A 152 11.82 -0.49 -5.13
C GLY A 152 11.86 0.94 -4.59
N MET A 153 12.96 1.67 -4.83
CA MET A 153 13.06 3.09 -4.51
C MET A 153 12.17 3.97 -5.40
N ILE A 154 11.95 3.60 -6.68
CA ILE A 154 10.97 4.27 -7.56
C ILE A 154 9.56 4.07 -6.99
N TYR A 155 9.19 2.84 -6.63
CA TYR A 155 7.91 2.52 -5.99
C TYR A 155 7.68 3.38 -4.75
N ALA A 156 8.66 3.47 -3.86
CA ALA A 156 8.57 4.26 -2.63
C ALA A 156 8.33 5.74 -2.92
N LYS A 157 9.02 6.31 -3.92
CA LYS A 157 8.85 7.72 -4.33
C LYS A 157 7.45 7.96 -4.90
N ASN A 158 6.93 7.05 -5.74
CA ASN A 158 5.60 7.17 -6.33
C ASN A 158 4.51 7.09 -5.25
N ILE A 159 4.63 6.15 -4.31
CA ILE A 159 3.71 6.02 -3.18
C ILE A 159 3.70 7.30 -2.33
N ALA A 160 4.87 7.79 -1.92
CA ALA A 160 4.98 9.01 -1.10
C ALA A 160 4.40 10.25 -1.80
N LYS A 161 4.61 10.38 -3.11
CA LYS A 161 4.05 11.45 -3.95
C LYS A 161 2.53 11.47 -3.87
N GLN A 162 1.88 10.32 -4.05
CA GLN A 162 0.42 10.23 -4.06
C GLN A 162 -0.18 10.37 -2.65
N LEU A 163 0.46 9.81 -1.61
CA LEU A 163 0.07 10.02 -0.22
C LEU A 163 0.11 11.51 0.14
N SER A 164 1.19 12.21 -0.21
CA SER A 164 1.36 13.64 0.06
C SER A 164 0.32 14.50 -0.68
N ALA A 165 -0.04 14.10 -1.90
CA ALA A 165 -1.07 14.80 -2.68
C ALA A 165 -2.47 14.61 -2.12
N LYS A 166 -2.81 13.39 -1.65
CA LYS A 166 -4.14 13.05 -1.11
C LYS A 166 -4.32 13.45 0.35
N ASP A 167 -3.24 13.54 1.11
CA ASP A 167 -3.24 13.90 2.54
C ASP A 167 -2.17 14.97 2.86
N PRO A 168 -2.32 16.21 2.37
CA PRO A 168 -1.31 17.26 2.49
C PRO A 168 -0.94 17.61 3.94
N LYS A 169 -1.83 17.39 4.90
CA LYS A 169 -1.57 17.67 6.33
C LYS A 169 -0.48 16.78 6.93
N ASN A 170 -0.25 15.58 6.34
CA ASN A 170 0.77 14.63 6.76
C ASN A 170 1.97 14.55 5.78
N LYS A 171 2.05 15.46 4.80
CA LYS A 171 3.10 15.46 3.77
C LYS A 171 4.51 15.38 4.37
N ASP A 172 4.85 16.26 5.31
CA ASP A 172 6.18 16.30 5.92
C ASP A 172 6.54 14.98 6.63
N PHE A 173 5.54 14.32 7.23
CA PHE A 173 5.71 13.00 7.84
C PHE A 173 6.04 11.93 6.78
N TYR A 174 5.32 11.92 5.66
CA TYR A 174 5.57 10.98 4.57
C TYR A 174 6.94 11.21 3.93
N GLU A 175 7.32 12.46 3.68
CA GLU A 175 8.63 12.82 3.10
C GLU A 175 9.79 12.45 4.02
N ALA A 176 9.65 12.68 5.34
CA ALA A 176 10.67 12.29 6.31
C ALA A 176 10.85 10.77 6.39
N ASN A 177 9.75 10.01 6.35
CA ASN A 177 9.81 8.55 6.34
C ASN A 177 10.34 8.01 5.00
N LEU A 178 9.94 8.60 3.87
CA LEU A 178 10.49 8.25 2.56
C LEU A 178 12.01 8.38 2.57
N LYS A 179 12.55 9.51 3.05
CA LYS A 179 13.99 9.72 3.13
C LYS A 179 14.69 8.60 3.91
N LYS A 180 14.21 8.28 5.11
CA LYS A 180 14.74 7.20 5.93
C LYS A 180 14.65 5.82 5.27
N TYR A 181 13.56 5.59 4.55
CA TYR A 181 13.34 4.33 3.85
C TYR A 181 14.28 4.17 2.66
N LEU A 182 14.46 5.25 1.87
CA LEU A 182 15.43 5.27 0.76
C LEU A 182 16.86 5.03 1.26
N GLU A 183 17.28 5.67 2.34
CA GLU A 183 18.61 5.45 2.94
C GLU A 183 18.84 3.97 3.29
N LYS A 184 17.81 3.27 3.80
CA LYS A 184 17.89 1.83 4.09
C LYS A 184 17.99 0.98 2.81
N LEU A 185 17.19 1.31 1.79
CA LEU A 185 17.21 0.58 0.52
C LEU A 185 18.54 0.78 -0.21
N GLU A 186 19.08 2.00 -0.24
CA GLU A 186 20.39 2.31 -0.82
C GLU A 186 21.52 1.53 -0.12
N ALA A 187 21.49 1.49 1.22
CA ALA A 187 22.48 0.72 1.99
C ALA A 187 22.39 -0.77 1.70
N LEU A 188 21.17 -1.32 1.62
CA LEU A 188 20.93 -2.73 1.31
C LEU A 188 21.34 -3.06 -0.14
N ASP A 189 21.03 -2.19 -1.10
CA ASP A 189 21.42 -2.35 -2.51
C ASP A 189 22.94 -2.41 -2.65
N LYS A 190 23.64 -1.49 -2.01
CA LYS A 190 25.11 -1.47 -1.98
C LYS A 190 25.70 -2.74 -1.35
N GLU A 191 25.14 -3.18 -0.23
CA GLU A 191 25.56 -4.42 0.43
C GLU A 191 25.31 -5.64 -0.46
N ALA A 192 24.15 -5.72 -1.09
CA ALA A 192 23.79 -6.80 -2.02
C ALA A 192 24.78 -6.87 -3.20
N LYS A 193 25.02 -5.73 -3.87
CA LYS A 193 26.00 -5.63 -4.96
C LYS A 193 27.39 -6.12 -4.54
N GLN A 194 27.87 -5.71 -3.35
CA GLN A 194 29.16 -6.16 -2.84
C GLN A 194 29.20 -7.67 -2.56
N LYS A 195 28.14 -8.21 -1.94
CA LYS A 195 28.07 -9.64 -1.61
C LYS A 195 28.02 -10.50 -2.87
N PHE A 196 27.17 -10.13 -3.83
CA PHE A 196 27.05 -10.88 -5.08
C PHE A 196 28.32 -10.79 -5.93
N ASN A 197 29.01 -9.65 -5.96
CA ASN A 197 30.28 -9.51 -6.69
C ASN A 197 31.39 -10.41 -6.12
N ASN A 198 31.32 -10.76 -4.85
CA ASN A 198 32.30 -11.65 -4.21
C ASN A 198 32.03 -13.15 -4.46
N ILE A 199 30.89 -13.50 -5.06
CA ILE A 199 30.59 -14.90 -5.42
C ILE A 199 31.29 -15.24 -6.74
N PRO A 200 32.08 -16.34 -6.82
CA PRO A 200 32.68 -16.79 -8.05
C PRO A 200 31.63 -17.02 -9.14
N LYS A 201 31.93 -16.65 -10.39
CA LYS A 201 30.95 -16.70 -11.49
C LYS A 201 30.35 -18.09 -11.70
N GLU A 202 31.16 -19.13 -11.54
CA GLU A 202 30.76 -20.54 -11.67
C GLU A 202 29.82 -21.05 -10.56
N LYS A 203 29.67 -20.27 -9.48
CA LYS A 203 28.76 -20.55 -8.37
C LYS A 203 27.57 -19.58 -8.31
N LYS A 204 27.52 -18.65 -9.26
CA LYS A 204 26.56 -17.56 -9.26
C LYS A 204 25.44 -17.88 -10.25
N MET A 205 24.38 -18.58 -9.79
CA MET A 205 23.19 -18.86 -10.56
C MET A 205 21.99 -19.03 -9.66
N ILE A 206 20.84 -18.50 -10.09
CA ILE A 206 19.53 -18.73 -9.48
C ILE A 206 18.74 -19.62 -10.44
N VAL A 207 18.09 -20.66 -9.91
CA VAL A 207 17.16 -21.50 -10.67
C VAL A 207 15.82 -21.50 -9.96
N THR A 208 14.77 -21.17 -10.67
CA THR A 208 13.40 -21.04 -10.13
C THR A 208 12.40 -21.75 -11.05
N SER A 209 11.20 -21.98 -10.56
CA SER A 209 10.09 -22.44 -11.39
C SER A 209 9.67 -21.32 -12.37
N GLU A 210 9.36 -20.15 -11.86
CA GLU A 210 9.00 -18.97 -12.65
C GLU A 210 10.19 -18.05 -12.91
N GLY A 211 10.22 -17.39 -14.07
CA GLY A 211 11.27 -16.48 -14.54
C GLY A 211 11.25 -15.09 -13.90
N CYS A 212 10.98 -14.98 -12.60
CA CYS A 212 10.77 -13.71 -11.90
C CYS A 212 12.05 -12.89 -11.62
N PHE A 213 13.24 -13.44 -11.81
CA PHE A 213 14.51 -12.81 -11.39
C PHE A 213 15.21 -11.96 -12.46
N LYS A 214 14.57 -11.61 -13.59
CA LYS A 214 15.24 -10.86 -14.68
C LYS A 214 15.77 -9.50 -14.21
N TYR A 215 14.98 -8.70 -13.48
CA TYR A 215 15.43 -7.41 -12.91
C TYR A 215 16.53 -7.58 -11.87
N PHE A 216 16.43 -8.60 -11.03
CA PHE A 216 17.46 -8.94 -10.06
C PHE A 216 18.77 -9.34 -10.76
N SER A 217 18.68 -10.19 -11.76
CA SER A 217 19.83 -10.66 -12.55
C SER A 217 20.55 -9.49 -13.21
N LYS A 218 19.81 -8.55 -13.79
CA LYS A 218 20.36 -7.31 -14.38
C LYS A 218 21.04 -6.42 -13.33
N ALA A 219 20.43 -6.27 -12.14
CA ALA A 219 20.94 -5.36 -11.10
C ALA A 219 22.17 -5.89 -10.35
N TYR A 220 22.22 -7.21 -10.12
CA TYR A 220 23.23 -7.84 -9.25
C TYR A 220 24.19 -8.78 -10.00
N GLU A 221 24.11 -8.84 -11.33
CA GLU A 221 24.93 -9.69 -12.18
C GLU A 221 24.90 -11.17 -11.74
N VAL A 222 23.70 -11.65 -11.35
CA VAL A 222 23.44 -13.03 -10.95
C VAL A 222 22.59 -13.70 -12.05
N PRO A 223 23.15 -14.55 -12.92
CA PRO A 223 22.37 -15.26 -13.92
C PRO A 223 21.20 -16.02 -13.29
N SER A 224 20.05 -16.03 -13.97
CA SER A 224 18.89 -16.83 -13.57
C SER A 224 18.44 -17.74 -14.72
N ALA A 225 17.93 -18.89 -14.35
CA ALA A 225 17.26 -19.84 -15.24
C ALA A 225 15.92 -20.24 -14.61
N TYR A 226 14.96 -20.64 -15.42
CA TYR A 226 13.61 -20.96 -14.98
C TYR A 226 13.01 -22.08 -15.84
N ILE A 227 11.90 -22.67 -15.35
CA ILE A 227 11.19 -23.74 -16.06
C ILE A 227 10.11 -23.13 -16.97
N TRP A 228 9.38 -22.12 -16.47
CA TRP A 228 8.43 -21.30 -17.25
C TRP A 228 8.66 -19.82 -16.98
N GLU A 229 8.26 -18.97 -17.92
CA GLU A 229 8.64 -17.57 -17.89
C GLU A 229 7.82 -16.74 -16.90
N ILE A 230 6.50 -16.97 -16.83
CA ILE A 230 5.57 -16.23 -15.97
C ILE A 230 4.42 -17.13 -15.54
N ASN A 231 3.90 -16.93 -14.34
CA ASN A 231 2.69 -17.58 -13.87
C ASN A 231 1.47 -17.04 -14.63
N THR A 232 0.78 -17.94 -15.32
CA THR A 232 -0.47 -17.71 -16.04
C THR A 232 -1.38 -18.93 -15.84
N GLU A 233 -2.58 -18.95 -16.45
CA GLU A 233 -3.47 -20.11 -16.44
C GLU A 233 -2.83 -21.41 -16.98
N GLU A 234 -1.68 -21.30 -17.65
CA GLU A 234 -0.91 -22.43 -18.20
C GLU A 234 0.26 -22.86 -17.29
N GLU A 235 0.18 -22.63 -16.00
CA GLU A 235 1.21 -23.03 -15.05
C GLU A 235 1.65 -24.48 -15.20
N GLY A 236 2.97 -24.68 -15.27
CA GLY A 236 3.58 -26.01 -15.27
C GLY A 236 3.75 -26.67 -16.63
N THR A 237 3.46 -26.00 -17.74
CA THR A 237 3.86 -26.47 -19.06
C THR A 237 5.28 -25.97 -19.37
N PRO A 238 6.28 -26.86 -19.48
CA PRO A 238 7.61 -26.46 -19.95
C PRO A 238 7.52 -25.89 -21.37
N GLU A 239 8.13 -24.75 -21.61
CA GLU A 239 8.32 -24.19 -22.96
C GLU A 239 9.42 -24.94 -23.73
#